data_1df3544c92df26182bf62d06f182640e
#
_entry.id   1df3544c92df26182bf62d06f182640e
#
_cell.length_a   1.000
_cell.length_b   1.000
_cell.length_c   1.000
_cell.angle_alpha   90.00
_cell.angle_beta   90.00
_cell.angle_gamma   90.00
#
_symmetry.space_group_name_H-M   'P 1'
#
loop_
_entity.id
_entity.type
_entity.pdbx_description
1 polymer ?
#
loop_
_entity_poly.entity_id
_entity_poly.type
_entity_poly.pdbx_seq_one_letter_code
_entity_poly.pdbx_strand_id
1 'polypeptide(L)'
;MVSSVVETYLSDWKFLGHSVHSLSIIPEAHKTKTDEEKGPAILLIHGFGASTTHWRYNLPVLGKQYEVHALDLLGFGKSSKPSGLAYGGPLWKDQIVAYVKD
;
A
#
# COMPACT_ATOMS: atom_id res chain seq x y z
N MET A 1 15.59 -25.46 1.86
CA MET A 1 14.32 -24.74 1.79
C MET A 1 14.55 -23.37 1.19
N VAL A 2 13.77 -23.02 0.23
CA VAL A 2 13.91 -21.71 -0.39
C VAL A 2 12.74 -20.84 0.08
N SER A 3 13.06 -19.76 0.74
CA SER A 3 12.04 -18.77 1.04
C SER A 3 11.67 -18.05 -0.24
N SER A 4 10.42 -17.64 -0.33
CA SER A 4 10.01 -16.80 -1.42
C SER A 4 10.78 -15.49 -1.32
N VAL A 5 11.43 -15.11 -2.41
CA VAL A 5 12.10 -13.82 -2.47
C VAL A 5 11.04 -12.80 -2.86
N VAL A 6 10.97 -11.74 -2.10
CA VAL A 6 10.03 -10.64 -2.37
C VAL A 6 10.81 -9.34 -2.45
N GLU A 7 10.28 -8.41 -3.20
CA GLU A 7 10.83 -7.06 -3.25
C GLU A 7 9.90 -6.12 -2.51
N THR A 8 10.47 -5.28 -1.68
CA THR A 8 9.74 -4.30 -0.89
C THR A 8 10.08 -2.91 -1.41
N TYR A 9 9.09 -2.14 -1.72
CA TYR A 9 9.26 -0.78 -2.23
C TYR A 9 8.61 0.21 -1.29
N LEU A 10 9.35 1.28 -1.00
CA LEU A 10 8.82 2.45 -0.29
C LEU A 10 8.56 3.49 -1.36
N SER A 11 7.33 3.95 -1.43
CA SER A 11 6.93 4.89 -2.47
C SER A 11 6.73 6.28 -1.88
N ASP A 12 7.08 7.28 -2.68
CA ASP A 12 6.86 8.68 -2.38
C ASP A 12 5.73 9.23 -3.26
N TRP A 13 4.68 8.46 -3.40
CA TRP A 13 3.51 8.81 -4.19
C TRP A 13 2.82 10.04 -3.60
N LYS A 14 2.22 10.83 -4.47
CA LYS A 14 1.54 12.06 -4.03
C LYS A 14 0.07 12.02 -4.39
N PHE A 15 -0.74 12.52 -3.45
CA PHE A 15 -2.17 12.70 -3.64
C PHE A 15 -2.53 14.14 -3.28
N LEU A 16 -3.17 14.85 -4.19
CA LEU A 16 -3.49 16.28 -4.04
C LEU A 16 -2.24 17.10 -3.69
N GLY A 17 -1.08 16.71 -4.21
CA GLY A 17 0.17 17.39 -3.93
C GLY A 17 0.80 17.06 -2.59
N HIS A 18 0.19 16.18 -1.79
CA HIS A 18 0.72 15.78 -0.48
C HIS A 18 1.42 14.44 -0.57
N SER A 19 2.53 14.32 0.15
CA SER A 19 3.29 13.07 0.19
C SER A 19 2.50 11.99 0.92
N VAL A 20 2.43 10.82 0.31
CA VAL A 20 1.77 9.64 0.87
C VAL A 20 2.81 8.53 1.00
N HIS A 21 2.93 8.00 2.21
CA HIS A 21 3.79 6.84 2.42
C HIS A 21 3.07 5.59 1.98
N SER A 22 3.70 4.79 1.14
CA SER A 22 3.17 3.50 0.75
C SER A 22 4.27 2.46 0.75
N LEU A 23 3.87 1.21 0.94
CA LEU A 23 4.76 0.07 0.98
C LEU A 23 4.18 -0.99 0.05
N SER A 24 5.01 -1.51 -0.85
CA SER A 24 4.59 -2.53 -1.79
C SER A 24 5.52 -3.72 -1.70
N ILE A 25 4.96 -4.92 -1.75
CA ILE A 25 5.72 -6.16 -1.80
C ILE A 25 5.27 -6.91 -3.02
N ILE A 26 6.24 -7.26 -3.88
CA ILE A 26 5.96 -7.99 -5.11
C ILE A 26 6.71 -9.32 -5.05
N PRO A 27 6.01 -10.45 -5.16
CA PRO A 27 6.67 -11.75 -5.17
C PRO A 27 7.69 -11.86 -6.32
N GLU A 28 8.83 -12.43 -6.03
CA GLU A 28 9.87 -12.60 -7.04
C GLU A 28 9.35 -13.36 -8.27
N ALA A 29 8.52 -14.36 -8.03
CA ALA A 29 7.94 -15.17 -9.11
C ALA A 29 7.07 -14.35 -10.08
N HIS A 30 6.57 -13.20 -9.64
CA HIS A 30 5.73 -12.35 -10.50
C HIS A 30 6.52 -11.69 -11.63
N LYS A 31 7.84 -11.62 -11.52
CA LYS A 31 8.66 -11.00 -12.56
C LYS A 31 8.57 -11.70 -13.91
N THR A 32 8.29 -13.01 -13.89
CA THR A 32 8.20 -13.81 -15.10
C THR A 32 6.78 -14.22 -15.44
N LYS A 33 5.79 -13.70 -14.72
CA LYS A 33 4.38 -14.05 -14.94
C LYS A 33 3.68 -12.96 -15.73
N THR A 34 2.70 -13.39 -16.54
CA THR A 34 1.78 -12.45 -17.17
C THR A 34 0.81 -11.92 -16.10
N ASP A 35 0.11 -10.84 -16.43
CA ASP A 35 -0.87 -10.28 -15.49
C ASP A 35 -1.93 -11.29 -15.08
N GLU A 36 -2.36 -12.15 -16.01
CA GLU A 36 -3.34 -13.18 -15.69
C GLU A 36 -2.78 -14.21 -14.71
N GLU A 37 -1.51 -14.55 -14.84
CA GLU A 37 -0.87 -15.56 -13.99
C GLU A 37 -0.58 -15.06 -12.58
N LYS A 38 -0.44 -13.75 -12.41
CA LYS A 38 -0.11 -13.15 -11.11
C LYS A 38 -1.25 -13.24 -10.11
N GLY A 39 -2.48 -13.35 -10.60
CA GLY A 39 -3.65 -13.30 -9.74
C GLY A 39 -3.92 -11.89 -9.23
N PRO A 40 -4.81 -11.75 -8.24
CA PRO A 40 -5.19 -10.45 -7.74
C PRO A 40 -4.09 -9.78 -6.92
N ALA A 41 -4.06 -8.46 -6.96
CA ALA A 41 -3.26 -7.68 -6.03
C ALA A 41 -4.12 -7.38 -4.79
N ILE A 42 -3.45 -7.18 -3.66
CA ILE A 42 -4.10 -6.91 -2.39
C ILE A 42 -3.69 -5.52 -1.93
N LEU A 43 -4.68 -4.72 -1.53
CA LEU A 43 -4.44 -3.42 -0.92
C LEU A 43 -4.93 -3.46 0.52
N LEU A 44 -4.02 -3.18 1.46
CA LEU A 44 -4.33 -3.17 2.88
C LEU A 44 -4.52 -1.74 3.37
N ILE A 45 -5.66 -1.48 3.97
CA ILE A 45 -6.02 -0.16 4.48
C ILE A 45 -6.12 -0.24 5.99
N HIS A 46 -5.33 0.60 6.68
CA HIS A 46 -5.35 0.62 8.14
C HIS A 46 -6.58 1.35 8.68
N GLY A 47 -6.85 1.12 9.98
CA GLY A 47 -7.93 1.82 10.67
C GLY A 47 -7.50 3.17 11.20
N PHE A 48 -8.46 3.89 11.78
CA PHE A 48 -8.23 5.21 12.37
C PHE A 48 -7.16 5.12 13.46
N GLY A 49 -6.20 6.03 13.38
CA GLY A 49 -5.10 6.08 14.34
C GLY A 49 -4.00 5.06 14.13
N ALA A 50 -4.08 4.24 13.07
CA ALA A 50 -3.06 3.25 12.75
C ALA A 50 -2.18 3.72 11.59
N SER A 51 -1.44 2.81 11.00
CA SER A 51 -0.57 3.09 9.86
C SER A 51 -0.19 1.77 9.18
N THR A 52 0.67 1.83 8.16
CA THR A 52 1.15 0.63 7.48
C THR A 52 1.86 -0.33 8.43
N THR A 53 2.40 0.15 9.56
CA THR A 53 3.03 -0.73 10.55
C THR A 53 2.05 -1.73 11.17
N HIS A 54 0.75 -1.44 11.11
CA HIS A 54 -0.27 -2.39 11.56
C HIS A 54 -0.16 -3.72 10.79
N TRP A 55 0.31 -3.68 9.56
CA TRP A 55 0.38 -4.84 8.68
C TRP A 55 1.74 -5.53 8.68
N ARG A 56 2.64 -5.17 9.60
CA ARG A 56 4.03 -5.63 9.58
C ARG A 56 4.20 -7.15 9.61
N TYR A 57 3.25 -7.86 10.18
CA TYR A 57 3.29 -9.33 10.21
C TYR A 57 2.55 -9.95 9.03
N ASN A 58 1.59 -9.23 8.46
CA ASN A 58 0.78 -9.73 7.35
C ASN A 58 1.48 -9.57 6.01
N LEU A 59 2.20 -8.47 5.83
CA LEU A 59 2.85 -8.17 4.56
C LEU A 59 3.80 -9.27 4.08
N PRO A 60 4.73 -9.78 4.93
CA PRO A 60 5.64 -10.81 4.45
C PRO A 60 4.94 -12.10 4.05
N VAL A 61 3.88 -12.47 4.77
CA VAL A 61 3.14 -13.70 4.49
C VAL A 61 2.36 -13.57 3.19
N LEU A 62 1.61 -12.49 3.03
CA LEU A 62 0.82 -12.24 1.82
C LEU A 62 1.72 -12.01 0.62
N GLY A 63 2.83 -11.34 0.81
CA GLY A 63 3.76 -11.00 -0.25
C GLY A 63 4.49 -12.20 -0.86
N LYS A 64 4.35 -13.38 -0.27
CA LYS A 64 4.92 -14.59 -0.87
C LYS A 64 4.16 -15.03 -2.11
N GLN A 65 2.86 -14.74 -2.17
CA GLN A 65 1.99 -15.20 -3.25
C GLN A 65 1.34 -14.07 -4.04
N TYR A 66 1.14 -12.92 -3.39
CA TYR A 66 0.39 -11.82 -3.98
C TYR A 66 1.21 -10.54 -3.99
N GLU A 67 0.97 -9.71 -4.99
CA GLU A 67 1.40 -8.32 -4.93
C GLU A 67 0.55 -7.64 -3.86
N VAL A 68 1.21 -7.07 -2.84
CA VAL A 68 0.53 -6.46 -1.70
C VAL A 68 0.96 -5.01 -1.59
N HIS A 69 0.00 -4.16 -1.39
CA HIS A 69 0.23 -2.73 -1.17
C HIS A 69 -0.41 -2.32 0.15
N ALA A 70 0.26 -1.44 0.86
CA ALA A 70 -0.28 -0.81 2.05
C ALA A 70 0.08 0.67 2.00
N LEU A 71 -0.84 1.53 2.38
CA LEU A 71 -0.56 2.96 2.38
C LEU A 71 -1.03 3.60 3.68
N ASP A 72 -0.35 4.68 4.04
CA ASP A 72 -0.79 5.51 5.16
C ASP A 72 -1.78 6.53 4.62
N LEU A 73 -2.98 6.51 5.16
CA LEU A 73 -3.99 7.51 4.80
C LEU A 73 -3.50 8.90 5.22
N LEU A 74 -3.89 9.93 4.48
CA LEU A 74 -3.53 11.30 4.85
C LEU A 74 -3.93 11.56 6.29
N GLY A 75 -3.03 12.18 7.04
CA GLY A 75 -3.22 12.44 8.45
C GLY A 75 -2.66 11.38 9.38
N PHE A 76 -2.20 10.25 8.84
CA PHE A 76 -1.71 9.14 9.66
C PHE A 76 -0.32 8.70 9.23
N GLY A 77 0.37 8.03 10.14
CA GLY A 77 1.65 7.41 9.89
C GLY A 77 2.67 8.40 9.32
N LYS A 78 3.33 7.98 8.26
CA LYS A 78 4.36 8.78 7.60
C LYS A 78 3.82 9.63 6.45
N SER A 79 2.53 9.52 6.15
CA SER A 79 1.90 10.40 5.17
C SER A 79 1.78 11.80 5.71
N SER A 80 1.66 12.78 4.80
CA SER A 80 1.50 14.18 5.18
C SER A 80 0.25 14.37 6.04
N LYS A 81 0.30 15.37 6.90
CA LYS A 81 -0.78 15.70 7.81
C LYS A 81 -1.19 17.16 7.62
N PRO A 82 -1.60 17.56 6.40
CA PRO A 82 -1.89 18.96 6.15
C PRO A 82 -3.08 19.44 6.95
N SER A 83 -2.99 20.68 7.44
CA SER A 83 -4.11 21.34 8.07
C SER A 83 -5.07 21.86 6.99
N GLY A 84 -6.31 22.09 7.37
CA GLY A 84 -7.29 22.67 6.45
C GLY A 84 -8.01 21.69 5.56
N LEU A 85 -7.66 20.40 5.61
CA LEU A 85 -8.40 19.37 4.87
C LEU A 85 -9.55 18.86 5.74
N ALA A 86 -10.64 18.53 5.07
CA ALA A 86 -11.77 17.86 5.73
C ALA A 86 -11.46 16.36 5.78
N TYR A 87 -10.82 15.94 6.86
CA TYR A 87 -10.52 14.53 7.07
C TYR A 87 -11.80 13.73 7.27
N GLY A 88 -11.88 12.58 6.63
CA GLY A 88 -13.04 11.72 6.78
C GLY A 88 -13.14 10.74 5.62
N GLY A 89 -14.21 9.96 5.61
CA GLY A 89 -14.44 8.93 4.62
C GLY A 89 -14.31 9.40 3.18
N PRO A 90 -14.93 10.53 2.79
CA PRO A 90 -14.83 10.99 1.41
C PRO A 90 -13.39 11.28 0.96
N LEU A 91 -12.57 11.92 1.80
CA LEU A 91 -11.18 12.20 1.49
C LEU A 91 -10.39 10.92 1.31
N TRP A 92 -10.52 10.00 2.25
CA TRP A 92 -9.76 8.75 2.20
C TRP A 92 -10.24 7.84 1.09
N LYS A 93 -11.52 7.83 0.79
CA LYS A 93 -12.04 7.11 -0.38
C LYS A 93 -11.38 7.61 -1.66
N ASP A 94 -11.31 8.92 -1.82
CA ASP A 94 -10.70 9.51 -3.01
C ASP A 94 -9.21 9.17 -3.09
N GLN A 95 -8.52 9.17 -1.96
CA GLN A 95 -7.11 8.77 -1.90
C GLN A 95 -6.92 7.33 -2.35
N ILE A 96 -7.75 6.42 -1.85
CA ILE A 96 -7.66 4.99 -2.20
C ILE A 96 -7.94 4.79 -3.67
N VAL A 97 -8.98 5.41 -4.19
CA VAL A 97 -9.35 5.29 -5.61
C VAL A 97 -8.21 5.82 -6.50
N ALA A 98 -7.63 6.95 -6.14
CA ALA A 98 -6.50 7.50 -6.89
C ALA A 98 -5.29 6.56 -6.87
N TYR A 99 -5.01 5.97 -5.72
CA TYR A 99 -3.89 5.03 -5.58
C TYR A 99 -4.06 3.81 -6.47
N VAL A 100 -5.28 3.26 -6.48
CA VAL A 100 -5.57 2.05 -7.26
C VAL A 100 -5.45 2.31 -8.76
N LYS A 101 -5.75 3.52 -9.21
CA LYS A 101 -5.67 3.87 -10.64
C LYS A 101 -4.26 4.13 -11.13
N ASP A 102 -3.31 4.35 -10.23
CA ASP A 102 -1.92 4.63 -10.62
C ASP A 102 -1.06 3.37 -10.81
#